data_1a4925792bcce0e5f146845c6b07d255
#
_entry.id   1a4925792bcce0e5f146845c6b07d255
#
_cell.length_a   1.000
_cell.length_b   1.000
_cell.length_c   1.000
_cell.angle_alpha   90.00
_cell.angle_beta   90.00
_cell.angle_gamma   90.00
#
_symmetry.space_group_name_H-M   'P 1'
#
loop_
_entity.id
_entity.type
_entity.pdbx_description
1 polymer ?
#
loop_
_entity_poly.entity_id
_entity_poly.type
_entity_poly.pdbx_seq_one_letter_code
_entity_poly.pdbx_strand_id
1 'polypeptide(L)'
;AMQETCSGQISDINQRQCAALSAWEQIAKSKTAPLLIATIKGSAICAAINDKSDVLERLIGFCALSYQGRNDINDIVPSSHRSSDLDGRKPNLVISLYADAGTHHSQAFNQWYTSADTTDVSHWQKQIAASEVIFQANQLVEYWLSQADLLVPLMPSKLRAVAEGLVASVKQTAAIETQEQLA
;
A
#
# COMPACT_ATOMS: atom_id res chain seq x y z
N ALA A 1 8.12 14.89 -9.15
CA ALA A 1 7.33 14.51 -7.97
C ALA A 1 5.83 14.71 -8.21
N MET A 2 5.35 15.97 -8.32
CA MET A 2 3.92 16.27 -8.49
C MET A 2 3.31 15.56 -9.71
N GLN A 3 3.97 15.64 -10.87
CA GLN A 3 3.54 14.96 -12.09
C GLN A 3 3.48 13.44 -11.92
N GLU A 4 4.45 12.83 -11.25
CA GLU A 4 4.50 11.39 -10.98
C GLU A 4 3.36 10.97 -10.05
N THR A 5 3.11 11.74 -8.97
CA THR A 5 1.97 11.50 -8.08
C THR A 5 0.64 11.61 -8.81
N CYS A 6 0.46 12.62 -9.66
CA CYS A 6 -0.74 12.74 -10.49
C CYS A 6 -0.89 11.57 -11.44
N SER A 7 0.19 11.13 -12.10
CA SER A 7 0.18 9.95 -12.97
C SER A 7 -0.17 8.68 -12.19
N GLY A 8 0.36 8.51 -10.98
CA GLY A 8 0.01 7.40 -10.09
C GLY A 8 -1.47 7.39 -9.71
N GLN A 9 -2.03 8.54 -9.36
CA GLN A 9 -3.47 8.69 -9.07
C GLN A 9 -4.35 8.42 -10.31
N ILE A 10 -3.94 8.87 -11.48
CA ILE A 10 -4.65 8.60 -12.73
C ILE A 10 -4.63 7.09 -13.05
N SER A 11 -3.52 6.42 -12.83
CA SER A 11 -3.40 4.97 -12.99
C SER A 11 -4.31 4.22 -12.02
N ASP A 12 -4.36 4.65 -10.75
CA ASP A 12 -5.22 4.10 -9.71
C ASP A 12 -6.73 4.21 -10.07
N ILE A 13 -7.13 5.33 -10.66
CA ILE A 13 -8.53 5.57 -11.05
C ILE A 13 -8.91 4.81 -12.33
N ASN A 14 -7.99 4.72 -13.29
CA ASN A 14 -8.28 4.15 -14.61
C ASN A 14 -8.14 2.62 -14.67
N GLN A 15 -7.41 2.02 -13.75
CA GLN A 15 -7.19 0.58 -13.73
C GLN A 15 -8.37 -0.13 -13.06
N ARG A 16 -9.32 -0.59 -13.87
CA ARG A 16 -10.52 -1.33 -13.42
C ARG A 16 -10.36 -2.85 -13.53
N GLN A 17 -9.15 -3.36 -13.37
CA GLN A 17 -8.87 -4.79 -13.41
C GLN A 17 -8.04 -5.17 -12.19
N CYS A 18 -8.16 -6.42 -11.74
CA CYS A 18 -7.23 -6.94 -10.75
C CYS A 18 -5.80 -6.77 -11.26
N ALA A 19 -5.05 -5.91 -10.59
CA ALA A 19 -3.65 -5.72 -10.91
C ALA A 19 -2.85 -6.92 -10.38
N ALA A 20 -1.90 -7.42 -11.15
CA ALA A 20 -0.87 -8.30 -10.59
C ALA A 20 -0.14 -7.55 -9.46
N LEU A 21 0.36 -8.27 -8.45
CA LEU A 21 1.04 -7.67 -7.30
C LEU A 21 2.11 -6.64 -7.69
N SER A 22 2.92 -6.95 -8.71
CA SER A 22 3.97 -6.03 -9.20
C SER A 22 3.40 -4.72 -9.77
N ALA A 23 2.26 -4.76 -10.44
CA ALA A 23 1.58 -3.58 -10.96
C ALA A 23 0.96 -2.76 -9.81
N TRP A 24 0.37 -3.43 -8.81
CA TRP A 24 -0.10 -2.78 -7.60
C TRP A 24 1.04 -2.05 -6.86
N GLU A 25 2.20 -2.72 -6.66
CA GLU A 25 3.37 -2.10 -6.02
C GLU A 25 3.82 -0.83 -6.74
N GLN A 26 3.82 -0.85 -8.07
CA GLN A 26 4.19 0.33 -8.86
C GLN A 26 3.20 1.48 -8.67
N ILE A 27 1.90 1.19 -8.68
CA ILE A 27 0.85 2.20 -8.43
C ILE A 27 0.97 2.75 -7.01
N ALA A 28 1.07 1.90 -6.00
CA ALA A 28 1.19 2.27 -4.60
C ALA A 28 2.40 3.18 -4.34
N LYS A 29 3.56 2.85 -4.90
CA LYS A 29 4.76 3.70 -4.82
C LYS A 29 4.55 5.03 -5.52
N SER A 30 4.01 5.04 -6.74
CA SER A 30 3.88 6.26 -7.55
C SER A 30 2.87 7.26 -6.99
N LYS A 31 1.84 6.80 -6.28
CA LYS A 31 0.86 7.71 -5.63
C LYS A 31 1.42 8.41 -4.39
N THR A 32 2.33 7.79 -3.64
CA THR A 32 2.71 8.22 -2.28
C THR A 32 4.16 8.67 -2.18
N ALA A 33 5.11 7.89 -2.71
CA ALA A 33 6.53 8.14 -2.52
C ALA A 33 7.06 9.46 -3.11
N PRO A 34 6.64 9.93 -4.31
CA PRO A 34 7.27 11.09 -4.94
C PRO A 34 7.14 12.39 -4.15
N LEU A 35 6.02 12.61 -3.46
CA LEU A 35 5.84 13.81 -2.63
C LEU A 35 6.71 13.78 -1.38
N LEU A 36 6.81 12.62 -0.71
CA LEU A 36 7.68 12.43 0.45
C LEU A 36 9.15 12.60 0.07
N ILE A 37 9.58 11.98 -1.03
CA ILE A 37 10.94 12.11 -1.55
C ILE A 37 11.26 13.58 -1.84
N ALA A 38 10.39 14.30 -2.56
CA ALA A 38 10.60 15.69 -2.91
C ALA A 38 10.70 16.59 -1.67
N THR A 39 9.87 16.37 -0.67
CA THR A 39 9.87 17.14 0.57
C THR A 39 11.17 16.93 1.34
N ILE A 40 11.57 15.68 1.57
CA ILE A 40 12.76 15.35 2.35
C ILE A 40 14.04 15.75 1.60
N LYS A 41 14.15 15.45 0.29
CA LYS A 41 15.30 15.86 -0.51
C LYS A 41 15.39 17.38 -0.65
N GLY A 42 14.27 18.06 -0.85
CA GLY A 42 14.25 19.52 -0.91
C GLY A 42 14.76 20.15 0.39
N SER A 43 14.32 19.65 1.53
CA SER A 43 14.79 20.08 2.85
C SER A 43 16.28 19.77 3.04
N ALA A 44 16.74 18.59 2.62
CA ALA A 44 18.16 18.20 2.69
C ALA A 44 19.04 19.13 1.85
N ILE A 45 18.62 19.50 0.65
CA ILE A 45 19.33 20.46 -0.23
C ILE A 45 19.43 21.82 0.47
N CYS A 46 18.33 22.33 1.03
CA CYS A 46 18.33 23.60 1.77
C CYS A 46 19.27 23.57 2.99
N ALA A 47 19.44 22.41 3.63
CA ALA A 47 20.36 22.20 4.74
C ALA A 47 21.80 21.88 4.31
N ALA A 48 22.13 21.99 3.02
CA ALA A 48 23.41 21.61 2.44
C ALA A 48 23.82 20.15 2.74
N ILE A 49 22.86 19.24 2.86
CA ILE A 49 23.08 17.81 2.99
C ILE A 49 23.14 17.22 1.59
N ASN A 50 24.31 16.73 1.20
CA ASN A 50 24.50 16.12 -0.12
C ASN A 50 24.40 14.58 0.04
N ASP A 51 23.24 14.03 -0.25
CA ASP A 51 23.03 12.60 -0.36
C ASP A 51 22.89 12.23 -1.85
N LYS A 52 23.84 11.45 -2.34
CA LYS A 52 23.87 10.93 -3.72
C LYS A 52 23.41 9.47 -3.79
N SER A 53 23.07 8.87 -2.64
CA SER A 53 22.59 7.49 -2.59
C SER A 53 21.12 7.41 -2.98
N ASP A 54 20.68 6.22 -3.36
CA ASP A 54 19.27 5.88 -3.58
C ASP A 54 18.59 5.33 -2.30
N VAL A 55 19.33 5.33 -1.18
CA VAL A 55 18.86 4.73 0.08
C VAL A 55 17.58 5.39 0.57
N LEU A 56 17.49 6.72 0.49
CA LEU A 56 16.31 7.48 0.88
C LEU A 56 15.08 7.11 0.05
N GLU A 57 15.22 7.04 -1.27
CA GLU A 57 14.12 6.67 -2.17
C GLU A 57 13.64 5.25 -1.90
N ARG A 58 14.55 4.33 -1.69
CA ARG A 58 14.21 2.94 -1.36
C ARG A 58 13.48 2.83 -0.04
N LEU A 59 13.97 3.52 1.01
CA LEU A 59 13.33 3.57 2.32
C LEU A 59 11.90 4.12 2.20
N ILE A 60 11.74 5.27 1.54
CA ILE A 60 10.42 5.88 1.35
C ILE A 60 9.51 4.97 0.51
N GLY A 61 10.06 4.28 -0.50
CA GLY A 61 9.32 3.32 -1.31
C GLY A 61 8.74 2.17 -0.47
N PHE A 62 9.51 1.61 0.46
CA PHE A 62 9.02 0.58 1.38
C PHE A 62 8.00 1.12 2.38
N CYS A 63 8.19 2.32 2.92
CA CYS A 63 7.21 2.99 3.77
C CYS A 63 5.89 3.23 3.02
N ALA A 64 5.95 3.65 1.76
CA ALA A 64 4.78 3.89 0.93
C ALA A 64 3.99 2.59 0.65
N LEU A 65 4.69 1.48 0.36
CA LEU A 65 4.06 0.18 0.19
C LEU A 65 3.36 -0.30 1.46
N SER A 66 4.04 -0.20 2.60
CA SER A 66 3.48 -0.61 3.89
C SER A 66 2.26 0.22 4.26
N TYR A 67 2.32 1.53 4.09
CA TYR A 67 1.20 2.43 4.35
C TYR A 67 0.01 2.10 3.44
N GLN A 68 0.24 1.97 2.14
CA GLN A 68 -0.82 1.68 1.19
C GLN A 68 -1.41 0.28 1.40
N GLY A 69 -0.56 -0.73 1.64
CA GLY A 69 -1.02 -2.09 1.93
C GLY A 69 -1.90 -2.15 3.19
N ARG A 70 -1.57 -1.37 4.23
CA ARG A 70 -2.41 -1.26 5.42
C ARG A 70 -3.77 -0.63 5.12
N ASN A 71 -3.80 0.47 4.37
CA ASN A 71 -5.06 1.09 3.94
C ASN A 71 -5.93 0.12 3.16
N ASP A 72 -5.33 -0.67 2.28
CA ASP A 72 -6.03 -1.65 1.46
C ASP A 72 -6.63 -2.80 2.31
N ILE A 73 -5.89 -3.27 3.34
CA ILE A 73 -6.41 -4.25 4.30
C ILE A 73 -7.60 -3.66 5.05
N ASN A 74 -7.49 -2.41 5.52
CA ASN A 74 -8.51 -1.72 6.28
C ASN A 74 -9.78 -1.41 5.47
N ASP A 75 -9.67 -1.28 4.15
CA ASP A 75 -10.85 -1.15 3.29
C ASP A 75 -11.65 -2.47 3.20
N ILE A 76 -10.98 -3.63 3.33
CA ILE A 76 -11.60 -4.94 3.19
C ILE A 76 -12.10 -5.52 4.52
N VAL A 77 -11.29 -5.45 5.59
CA VAL A 77 -11.49 -6.22 6.83
C VAL A 77 -12.66 -5.73 7.69
N PRO A 78 -12.91 -4.44 7.91
CA PRO A 78 -14.06 -4.04 8.70
C PRO A 78 -15.34 -4.23 7.88
N SER A 79 -16.14 -5.21 8.25
CA SER A 79 -17.45 -5.47 7.63
C SER A 79 -18.53 -4.44 7.97
N SER A 80 -18.21 -3.40 8.73
CA SER A 80 -19.14 -2.35 9.15
C SER A 80 -19.51 -1.37 8.02
N HIS A 81 -18.68 -1.28 7.00
CA HIS A 81 -18.95 -0.48 5.80
C HIS A 81 -18.58 -1.25 4.53
N ARG A 82 -19.18 -0.84 3.43
CA ARG A 82 -18.93 -1.44 2.12
C ARG A 82 -17.55 -1.00 1.62
N SER A 83 -16.73 -1.95 1.16
CA SER A 83 -15.43 -1.67 0.59
C SER A 83 -15.55 -0.74 -0.62
N SER A 84 -14.86 0.39 -0.55
CA SER A 84 -14.84 1.38 -1.63
C SER A 84 -13.99 0.92 -2.82
N ASP A 85 -12.99 0.09 -2.57
CA ASP A 85 -12.09 -0.41 -3.60
C ASP A 85 -12.72 -1.56 -4.38
N LEU A 86 -13.43 -2.47 -3.70
CA LEU A 86 -14.23 -3.50 -4.38
C LEU A 86 -15.34 -2.90 -5.21
N ASP A 87 -16.08 -1.93 -4.67
CA ASP A 87 -17.17 -1.26 -5.36
C ASP A 87 -16.69 -0.47 -6.57
N GLY A 88 -15.59 0.26 -6.40
CA GLY A 88 -14.95 1.06 -7.44
C GLY A 88 -14.07 0.30 -8.42
N ARG A 89 -13.87 -1.02 -8.23
CA ARG A 89 -12.94 -1.85 -9.03
C ARG A 89 -11.53 -1.26 -9.06
N LYS A 90 -11.04 -0.77 -7.92
CA LYS A 90 -9.74 -0.13 -7.82
C LYS A 90 -8.63 -1.14 -7.50
N PRO A 91 -7.38 -0.83 -7.88
CA PRO A 91 -6.22 -1.59 -7.44
C PRO A 91 -6.14 -1.61 -5.92
N ASN A 92 -6.08 -2.80 -5.34
CA ASN A 92 -5.97 -3.03 -3.90
C ASN A 92 -5.14 -4.30 -3.67
N LEU A 93 -4.21 -4.27 -2.70
CA LEU A 93 -3.30 -5.37 -2.39
C LEU A 93 -4.05 -6.68 -2.13
N VAL A 94 -5.07 -6.62 -1.28
CA VAL A 94 -5.82 -7.82 -0.84
C VAL A 94 -6.61 -8.39 -2.01
N ILE A 95 -7.23 -7.53 -2.82
CA ILE A 95 -7.95 -7.91 -4.03
C ILE A 95 -7.01 -8.60 -5.02
N SER A 96 -5.81 -8.05 -5.22
CA SER A 96 -4.80 -8.61 -6.12
C SER A 96 -4.35 -10.00 -5.67
N LEU A 97 -4.07 -10.18 -4.38
CA LEU A 97 -3.68 -11.47 -3.82
C LEU A 97 -4.81 -12.51 -3.93
N TYR A 98 -6.06 -12.11 -3.69
CA TYR A 98 -7.20 -13.01 -3.79
C TYR A 98 -7.45 -13.46 -5.23
N ALA A 99 -7.34 -12.54 -6.18
CA ALA A 99 -7.48 -12.82 -7.61
C ALA A 99 -6.42 -13.82 -8.11
N ASP A 100 -5.19 -13.71 -7.59
CA ASP A 100 -4.04 -14.55 -7.98
C ASP A 100 -3.95 -15.88 -7.21
N ALA A 101 -4.83 -16.14 -6.25
CA ALA A 101 -4.73 -17.32 -5.38
C ALA A 101 -4.90 -18.67 -6.11
N GLY A 102 -5.31 -18.69 -7.38
CA GLY A 102 -5.40 -19.90 -8.20
C GLY A 102 -6.49 -20.89 -7.78
N THR A 103 -7.38 -20.51 -6.88
CA THR A 103 -8.48 -21.33 -6.38
C THR A 103 -9.73 -21.23 -7.27
N HIS A 104 -10.66 -22.18 -7.11
CA HIS A 104 -11.96 -22.08 -7.79
C HIS A 104 -12.71 -20.79 -7.39
N HIS A 105 -12.58 -20.37 -6.13
CA HIS A 105 -13.19 -19.14 -5.64
C HIS A 105 -12.58 -17.90 -6.30
N SER A 106 -11.25 -17.86 -6.49
CA SER A 106 -10.58 -16.74 -7.17
C SER A 106 -10.98 -16.67 -8.65
N GLN A 107 -11.22 -17.81 -9.32
CA GLN A 107 -11.72 -17.82 -10.70
C GLN A 107 -13.14 -17.20 -10.80
N ALA A 108 -14.05 -17.59 -9.91
CA ALA A 108 -15.40 -17.03 -9.84
C ALA A 108 -15.36 -15.53 -9.49
N PHE A 109 -14.49 -15.13 -8.56
CA PHE A 109 -14.24 -13.74 -8.23
C PHE A 109 -13.76 -12.94 -9.44
N ASN A 110 -12.78 -13.43 -10.19
CA ASN A 110 -12.25 -12.75 -11.37
C ASN A 110 -13.33 -12.55 -12.45
N GLN A 111 -14.21 -13.53 -12.66
CA GLN A 111 -15.34 -13.39 -13.57
C GLN A 111 -16.31 -12.30 -13.11
N TRP A 112 -16.67 -12.27 -11.81
CA TRP A 112 -17.50 -11.22 -11.24
C TRP A 112 -16.81 -9.85 -11.28
N TYR A 113 -15.52 -9.79 -10.90
CA TYR A 113 -14.77 -8.53 -10.83
C TYR A 113 -14.62 -7.85 -12.19
N THR A 114 -14.56 -8.62 -13.28
CA THR A 114 -14.48 -8.08 -14.65
C THR A 114 -15.86 -7.83 -15.27
N SER A 115 -16.95 -8.31 -14.64
CA SER A 115 -18.32 -8.05 -15.07
C SER A 115 -18.77 -6.63 -14.73
N ALA A 116 -19.89 -6.18 -15.32
CA ALA A 116 -20.54 -4.94 -14.96
C ALA A 116 -21.45 -5.07 -13.71
N ASP A 117 -21.53 -6.26 -13.12
CA ASP A 117 -22.38 -6.53 -11.96
C ASP A 117 -21.78 -5.96 -10.69
N THR A 118 -22.53 -5.12 -9.98
CA THR A 118 -22.15 -4.49 -8.70
C THR A 118 -22.96 -5.03 -7.52
N THR A 119 -23.77 -6.08 -7.71
CA THR A 119 -24.73 -6.54 -6.69
C THR A 119 -24.05 -7.28 -5.53
N ASP A 120 -22.97 -8.02 -5.78
CA ASP A 120 -22.38 -8.96 -4.83
C ASP A 120 -21.15 -8.45 -4.07
N VAL A 121 -20.93 -7.12 -4.02
CA VAL A 121 -19.73 -6.53 -3.35
C VAL A 121 -19.61 -7.01 -1.90
N SER A 122 -20.69 -6.98 -1.13
CA SER A 122 -20.66 -7.40 0.28
C SER A 122 -20.42 -8.90 0.45
N HIS A 123 -20.86 -9.73 -0.50
CA HIS A 123 -20.55 -11.15 -0.51
C HIS A 123 -19.04 -11.38 -0.70
N TRP A 124 -18.48 -10.77 -1.72
CA TRP A 124 -17.05 -10.90 -2.02
C TRP A 124 -16.17 -10.30 -0.93
N GLN A 125 -16.55 -9.15 -0.36
CA GLN A 125 -15.83 -8.57 0.77
C GLN A 125 -15.73 -9.55 1.94
N LYS A 126 -16.83 -10.21 2.31
CA LYS A 126 -16.83 -11.22 3.38
C LYS A 126 -15.96 -12.44 3.04
N GLN A 127 -16.03 -12.93 1.79
CA GLN A 127 -15.22 -14.05 1.34
C GLN A 127 -13.71 -13.73 1.39
N ILE A 128 -13.33 -12.55 0.93
CA ILE A 128 -11.93 -12.09 0.94
C ILE A 128 -11.46 -11.90 2.39
N ALA A 129 -12.25 -11.20 3.22
CA ALA A 129 -11.92 -10.95 4.62
C ALA A 129 -11.74 -12.23 5.46
N ALA A 130 -12.45 -13.31 5.11
CA ALA A 130 -12.35 -14.62 5.77
C ALA A 130 -11.24 -15.51 5.18
N SER A 131 -10.53 -15.07 4.17
CA SER A 131 -9.53 -15.89 3.47
C SER A 131 -8.11 -15.67 4.01
N GLU A 132 -7.19 -16.58 3.68
CA GLU A 132 -5.78 -16.50 4.08
C GLU A 132 -5.03 -15.32 3.45
N VAL A 133 -5.59 -14.66 2.42
CA VAL A 133 -4.92 -13.54 1.76
C VAL A 133 -4.76 -12.34 2.69
N ILE A 134 -5.61 -12.18 3.71
CA ILE A 134 -5.44 -11.15 4.75
C ILE A 134 -4.14 -11.38 5.52
N PHE A 135 -3.86 -12.63 5.89
CA PHE A 135 -2.60 -12.97 6.55
C PHE A 135 -1.40 -12.71 5.63
N GLN A 136 -1.49 -13.11 4.35
CA GLN A 136 -0.44 -12.86 3.36
C GLN A 136 -0.20 -11.36 3.15
N ALA A 137 -1.27 -10.55 3.05
CA ALA A 137 -1.16 -9.10 2.94
C ALA A 137 -0.45 -8.48 4.14
N ASN A 138 -0.81 -8.90 5.37
CA ASN A 138 -0.12 -8.46 6.59
C ASN A 138 1.36 -8.84 6.59
N GLN A 139 1.70 -10.07 6.16
CA GLN A 139 3.11 -10.48 6.05
C GLN A 139 3.90 -9.61 5.07
N LEU A 140 3.31 -9.20 3.94
CA LEU A 140 3.94 -8.30 2.99
C LEU A 140 4.16 -6.91 3.59
N VAL A 141 3.17 -6.37 4.30
CA VAL A 141 3.28 -5.08 5.00
C VAL A 141 4.44 -5.11 6.00
N GLU A 142 4.52 -6.13 6.83
CA GLU A 142 5.60 -6.30 7.81
C GLU A 142 6.97 -6.51 7.12
N TYR A 143 7.01 -7.25 6.02
CA TYR A 143 8.22 -7.41 5.21
C TYR A 143 8.73 -6.06 4.70
N TRP A 144 7.88 -5.22 4.10
CA TRP A 144 8.29 -3.90 3.62
C TRP A 144 8.76 -2.99 4.76
N LEU A 145 8.09 -3.01 5.92
CA LEU A 145 8.54 -2.28 7.11
C LEU A 145 9.92 -2.75 7.56
N SER A 146 10.17 -4.05 7.58
CA SER A 146 11.48 -4.59 7.93
C SER A 146 12.57 -4.16 6.94
N GLN A 147 12.25 -4.09 5.64
CA GLN A 147 13.18 -3.59 4.64
C GLN A 147 13.49 -2.10 4.83
N ALA A 148 12.49 -1.30 5.22
CA ALA A 148 12.71 0.11 5.56
C ALA A 148 13.63 0.26 6.78
N ASP A 149 13.39 -0.52 7.85
CA ASP A 149 14.26 -0.54 9.05
C ASP A 149 15.72 -0.85 8.72
N LEU A 150 15.97 -1.81 7.84
CA LEU A 150 17.34 -2.19 7.42
C LEU A 150 18.06 -1.06 6.67
N LEU A 151 17.33 -0.13 6.06
CA LEU A 151 17.93 1.00 5.35
C LEU A 151 18.24 2.19 6.28
N VAL A 152 17.60 2.31 7.45
CA VAL A 152 17.82 3.42 8.38
C VAL A 152 19.30 3.59 8.79
N PRO A 153 20.06 2.53 9.17
CA PRO A 153 21.47 2.68 9.52
C PRO A 153 22.36 3.16 8.36
N LEU A 154 21.92 2.94 7.12
CA LEU A 154 22.65 3.34 5.91
C LEU A 154 22.44 4.81 5.54
N MET A 155 21.48 5.48 6.19
CA MET A 155 21.22 6.90 5.96
C MET A 155 22.37 7.79 6.48
N PRO A 156 22.67 8.90 5.79
CA PRO A 156 23.54 9.95 6.32
C PRO A 156 23.06 10.37 7.73
N SER A 157 24.01 10.59 8.64
CA SER A 157 23.72 10.85 10.06
C SER A 157 22.67 11.98 10.27
N LYS A 158 22.73 13.03 9.44
CA LYS A 158 21.79 14.16 9.50
C LYS A 158 20.36 13.82 9.02
N LEU A 159 20.17 12.77 8.23
CA LEU A 159 18.86 12.32 7.74
C LEU A 159 18.33 11.13 8.53
N ARG A 160 19.15 10.48 9.36
CA ARG A 160 18.78 9.27 10.08
C ARG A 160 17.57 9.48 11.00
N ALA A 161 17.55 10.55 11.78
CA ALA A 161 16.41 10.86 12.67
C ALA A 161 15.10 11.08 11.90
N VAL A 162 15.17 11.66 10.70
CA VAL A 162 14.00 11.83 9.82
C VAL A 162 13.51 10.47 9.31
N ALA A 163 14.44 9.59 8.90
CA ALA A 163 14.12 8.24 8.44
C ALA A 163 13.50 7.39 9.57
N GLU A 164 14.09 7.44 10.77
CA GLU A 164 13.54 6.78 11.98
C GLU A 164 12.11 7.27 12.29
N GLY A 165 11.90 8.58 12.27
CA GLY A 165 10.59 9.18 12.49
C GLY A 165 9.56 8.76 11.46
N LEU A 166 9.94 8.68 10.18
CA LEU A 166 9.06 8.22 9.11
C LEU A 166 8.63 6.76 9.31
N VAL A 167 9.60 5.88 9.55
CA VAL A 167 9.31 4.45 9.78
C VAL A 167 8.46 4.26 11.03
N ALA A 168 8.75 4.98 12.13
CA ALA A 168 7.96 4.94 13.35
C ALA A 168 6.52 5.41 13.12
N SER A 169 6.32 6.47 12.33
CA SER A 169 4.99 6.98 11.98
C SER A 169 4.16 5.94 11.23
N VAL A 170 4.76 5.25 10.24
CA VAL A 170 4.05 4.19 9.49
C VAL A 170 3.70 3.00 10.41
N LYS A 171 4.59 2.64 11.35
CA LYS A 171 4.31 1.61 12.36
C LYS A 171 3.18 1.99 13.31
N GLN A 172 3.13 3.25 13.76
CA GLN A 172 2.09 3.74 14.68
C GLN A 172 0.71 3.76 14.04
N THR A 173 0.60 4.19 12.79
CA THR A 173 -0.67 4.12 12.05
C THR A 173 -1.22 2.69 12.03
N ALA A 174 -0.35 1.70 11.86
CA ALA A 174 -0.70 0.29 11.92
C ALA A 174 -1.23 -0.17 13.31
N ALA A 175 -0.71 0.37 14.40
CA ALA A 175 -1.08 -0.05 15.75
C ALA A 175 -2.40 0.55 16.25
N ILE A 176 -2.69 1.81 15.90
CA ILE A 176 -3.91 2.52 16.32
C ILE A 176 -5.14 1.87 15.68
N GLU A 177 -5.08 1.57 14.40
CA GLU A 177 -6.18 0.96 13.65
C GLU A 177 -6.50 -0.48 14.10
N THR A 178 -5.49 -1.22 14.57
CA THR A 178 -5.69 -2.57 15.13
C THR A 178 -6.44 -2.53 16.49
N GLN A 179 -6.25 -1.47 17.29
CA GLN A 179 -6.95 -1.31 18.56
C GLN A 179 -8.42 -0.88 18.39
N GLU A 180 -8.72 -0.04 17.41
CA GLU A 180 -10.09 0.36 17.07
C GLU A 180 -10.93 -0.79 16.51
N GLN A 181 -10.30 -1.80 15.91
CA GLN A 181 -10.98 -2.99 15.38
C GLN A 181 -11.31 -4.03 16.46
N LEU A 182 -10.66 -3.96 17.63
CA LEU A 182 -10.84 -4.89 18.75
C LEU A 182 -11.77 -4.32 19.86
N ALA A 183 -12.21 -3.08 19.74
CA ALA A 183 -13.11 -2.38 20.68
C ALA A 183 -14.54 -2.32 20.16
#